data_de11a22e2ad1a85366e5d8267976b32b
#
_entry.id   de11a22e2ad1a85366e5d8267976b32b
#
_cell.length_a   1.000
_cell.length_b   1.000
_cell.length_c   1.000
_cell.angle_alpha   90.00
_cell.angle_beta   90.00
_cell.angle_gamma   90.00
#
_symmetry.space_group_name_H-M   'P 1'
#
loop_
_entity.id
_entity.type
_entity.pdbx_description
1 polymer ?
#
loop_
_entity_poly.entity_id
_entity_poly.type
_entity_poly.pdbx_seq_one_letter_code
_entity_poly.pdbx_strand_id
1 'polypeptide(L)'
;MRRILALAAVILLLGSAAYAAAPTKQLPDDLTLAEAQIVVNAALVKSAAQGIPMNIAVVDAGGNLKAFAREDGAFLGSIDIAQKKALTAR
;
A
#
# COMPACT_ATOMS: atom_id res chain seq x y z
N MET A 1 34.59 -7.36 -18.67
CA MET A 1 33.71 -7.29 -17.52
C MET A 1 33.05 -5.93 -17.34
N ARG A 2 33.79 -4.83 -17.37
CA ARG A 2 33.24 -3.49 -17.20
C ARG A 2 32.18 -3.11 -18.24
N ARG A 3 32.34 -3.52 -19.50
CA ARG A 3 31.38 -3.26 -20.59
C ARG A 3 30.09 -4.01 -20.39
N ILE A 4 30.09 -5.22 -19.83
CA ILE A 4 28.90 -6.02 -19.56
C ILE A 4 28.09 -5.41 -18.42
N LEU A 5 28.76 -4.93 -17.37
CA LEU A 5 28.12 -4.26 -16.25
C LEU A 5 27.46 -2.94 -16.67
N ALA A 6 28.12 -2.17 -17.55
CA ALA A 6 27.54 -0.93 -18.07
C ALA A 6 26.28 -1.18 -18.90
N LEU A 7 26.28 -2.24 -19.72
CA LEU A 7 25.10 -2.63 -20.50
C LEU A 7 23.93 -3.05 -19.60
N ALA A 8 24.19 -3.82 -18.55
CA ALA A 8 23.15 -4.23 -17.60
C ALA A 8 22.55 -3.02 -16.88
N ALA A 9 23.37 -2.05 -16.50
CA ALA A 9 22.89 -0.82 -15.86
C ALA A 9 22.02 0.02 -16.79
N VAL A 10 22.35 0.12 -18.08
CA VAL A 10 21.57 0.83 -19.08
C VAL A 10 20.21 0.16 -19.29
N ILE A 11 20.18 -1.18 -19.36
CA ILE A 11 18.92 -1.92 -19.51
C ILE A 11 18.01 -1.69 -18.29
N LEU A 12 18.55 -1.68 -17.08
CA LEU A 12 17.78 -1.41 -15.87
C LEU A 12 17.20 0.02 -15.87
N LEU A 13 17.99 1.01 -16.30
CA LEU A 13 17.53 2.39 -16.41
C LEU A 13 16.40 2.54 -17.43
N LEU A 14 16.52 1.90 -18.59
CA LEU A 14 15.48 1.92 -19.61
C LEU A 14 14.19 1.24 -19.12
N GLY A 15 14.30 0.12 -18.41
CA GLY A 15 13.14 -0.54 -17.81
C GLY A 15 12.45 0.32 -16.77
N SER A 16 13.21 1.00 -15.90
CA SER A 16 12.68 1.91 -14.90
C SER A 16 12.01 3.13 -15.54
N ALA A 17 12.61 3.71 -16.57
CA ALA A 17 12.04 4.84 -17.29
C ALA A 17 10.73 4.48 -18.00
N ALA A 18 10.65 3.30 -18.62
CA ALA A 18 9.45 2.82 -19.28
C ALA A 18 8.32 2.59 -18.27
N TYR A 19 8.64 2.03 -17.11
CA TYR A 19 7.66 1.84 -16.03
C TYR A 19 7.19 3.17 -15.45
N ALA A 20 8.11 4.10 -15.20
CA ALA A 20 7.78 5.42 -14.66
C ALA A 20 6.94 6.27 -15.63
N ALA A 21 7.06 6.00 -16.95
CA ALA A 21 6.27 6.69 -17.97
C ALA A 21 4.85 6.13 -18.12
N ALA A 22 4.49 5.03 -17.42
CA ALA A 22 3.14 4.51 -17.46
C ALA A 22 2.17 5.55 -16.90
N PRO A 23 1.01 5.75 -17.55
CA PRO A 23 0.06 6.75 -17.09
C PRO A 23 -0.47 6.41 -15.69
N THR A 24 -0.53 7.41 -14.84
CA THR A 24 -1.13 7.30 -13.51
C THR A 24 -2.46 8.01 -13.51
N LYS A 25 -3.44 7.42 -12.84
CA LYS A 25 -4.78 8.00 -12.69
C LYS A 25 -5.04 8.45 -11.27
N GLN A 26 -4.04 9.01 -10.63
CA GLN A 26 -4.24 9.56 -9.31
C GLN A 26 -4.96 10.90 -9.41
N LEU A 27 -6.08 11.02 -8.71
CA LEU A 27 -6.82 12.26 -8.63
C LEU A 27 -6.07 13.27 -7.75
N PRO A 28 -6.15 14.57 -8.05
CA PRO A 28 -5.65 15.59 -7.14
C PRO A 28 -6.30 15.42 -5.76
N ASP A 29 -5.51 15.60 -4.71
CA ASP A 29 -5.94 15.51 -3.32
C ASP A 29 -6.41 14.12 -2.87
N ASP A 30 -6.22 13.09 -3.70
CA ASP A 30 -6.48 11.72 -3.29
C ASP A 30 -5.33 11.17 -2.45
N LEU A 31 -5.63 10.16 -1.64
CA LEU A 31 -4.66 9.51 -0.77
C LEU A 31 -3.58 8.79 -1.58
N THR A 32 -2.32 9.12 -1.33
CA THR A 32 -1.18 8.42 -1.95
C THR A 32 -0.93 7.09 -1.22
N LEU A 33 -0.21 6.17 -1.87
CA LEU A 33 0.23 4.94 -1.21
C LEU A 33 1.11 5.24 0.01
N ALA A 34 2.01 6.22 -0.10
CA ALA A 34 2.87 6.60 1.02
C ALA A 34 2.05 7.08 2.22
N GLU A 35 1.03 7.90 1.98
CA GLU A 35 0.11 8.35 3.03
C GLU A 35 -0.69 7.19 3.62
N ALA A 36 -1.19 6.29 2.77
CA ALA A 36 -1.92 5.11 3.22
C ALA A 36 -1.05 4.21 4.10
N GLN A 37 0.21 4.04 3.77
CA GLN A 37 1.16 3.26 4.57
C GLN A 37 1.45 3.90 5.92
N ILE A 38 1.50 5.23 5.99
CA ILE A 38 1.64 5.94 7.27
C ILE A 38 0.42 5.65 8.17
N VAL A 39 -0.77 5.68 7.60
CA VAL A 39 -2.00 5.38 8.34
C VAL A 39 -2.00 3.92 8.84
N VAL A 40 -1.62 2.97 7.99
CA VAL A 40 -1.51 1.56 8.37
C VAL A 40 -0.52 1.39 9.52
N ASN A 41 0.66 2.00 9.42
CA ASN A 41 1.70 1.90 10.45
C ASN A 41 1.22 2.49 11.80
N ALA A 42 0.54 3.62 11.77
CA ALA A 42 -0.02 4.21 12.99
C ALA A 42 -1.06 3.30 13.63
N ALA A 43 -1.91 2.67 12.83
CA ALA A 43 -2.90 1.70 13.30
C ALA A 43 -2.25 0.45 13.88
N LEU A 44 -1.17 -0.04 13.27
CA LEU A 44 -0.40 -1.18 13.78
C LEU A 44 0.22 -0.88 15.14
N VAL A 45 0.77 0.31 15.31
CA VAL A 45 1.33 0.74 16.61
C VAL A 45 0.22 0.78 17.67
N LYS A 46 -0.94 1.30 17.34
CA LYS A 46 -2.08 1.37 18.26
C LYS A 46 -2.59 -0.02 18.64
N SER A 47 -2.72 -0.89 17.66
CA SER A 47 -3.14 -2.28 17.85
C SER A 47 -2.17 -3.02 18.78
N ALA A 48 -0.87 -2.87 18.56
CA ALA A 48 0.16 -3.46 19.43
C ALA A 48 0.05 -2.94 20.87
N ALA A 49 -0.17 -1.65 21.04
CA ALA A 49 -0.33 -1.04 22.37
C ALA A 49 -1.56 -1.57 23.12
N GLN A 50 -2.62 -1.89 22.38
CA GLN A 50 -3.85 -2.47 22.96
C GLN A 50 -3.76 -3.99 23.15
N GLY A 51 -2.77 -4.65 22.54
CA GLY A 51 -2.64 -6.11 22.59
C GLY A 51 -3.71 -6.86 21.84
N ILE A 52 -4.35 -6.23 20.85
CA ILE A 52 -5.43 -6.83 20.05
C ILE A 52 -4.98 -6.91 18.60
N PRO A 53 -4.66 -8.11 18.06
CA PRO A 53 -4.32 -8.25 16.65
C PRO A 53 -5.49 -7.86 15.76
N MET A 54 -5.21 -7.06 14.73
CA MET A 54 -6.25 -6.47 13.87
C MET A 54 -5.91 -6.62 12.38
N ASN A 55 -6.95 -6.59 11.57
CA ASN A 55 -6.85 -6.35 10.13
C ASN A 55 -7.11 -4.86 9.89
N ILE A 56 -6.26 -4.23 9.09
CA ILE A 56 -6.30 -2.79 8.82
C ILE A 56 -6.43 -2.58 7.32
N ALA A 57 -7.46 -1.88 6.90
CA ALA A 57 -7.70 -1.55 5.51
C ALA A 57 -7.78 -0.04 5.35
N VAL A 58 -7.11 0.47 4.33
CA VAL A 58 -7.15 1.89 3.95
C VAL A 58 -7.63 1.97 2.51
N VAL A 59 -8.67 2.75 2.27
CA VAL A 59 -9.23 2.96 0.94
C VAL A 59 -9.04 4.42 0.52
N ASP A 60 -9.02 4.65 -0.79
CA ASP A 60 -8.96 5.98 -1.36
C ASP A 60 -10.34 6.65 -1.38
N ALA A 61 -10.44 7.86 -1.92
CA ALA A 61 -11.68 8.61 -2.00
C ALA A 61 -12.78 7.89 -2.79
N GLY A 62 -12.40 7.06 -3.74
CA GLY A 62 -13.33 6.24 -4.53
C GLY A 62 -13.75 4.94 -3.85
N GLY A 63 -13.24 4.65 -2.66
CA GLY A 63 -13.50 3.40 -1.96
C GLY A 63 -12.64 2.23 -2.41
N ASN A 64 -11.60 2.49 -3.20
CA ASN A 64 -10.70 1.45 -3.67
C ASN A 64 -9.63 1.14 -2.63
N LEU A 65 -9.31 -0.13 -2.46
CA LEU A 65 -8.29 -0.55 -1.51
C LEU A 65 -6.92 0.04 -1.90
N LYS A 66 -6.31 0.76 -0.98
CA LYS A 66 -5.00 1.39 -1.18
C LYS A 66 -3.90 0.67 -0.41
N ALA A 67 -4.18 0.26 0.81
CA ALA A 67 -3.25 -0.49 1.64
C ALA A 67 -4.01 -1.41 2.59
N PHE A 68 -3.40 -2.55 2.90
CA PHE A 68 -3.98 -3.52 3.82
C PHE A 68 -2.85 -4.19 4.61
N ALA A 69 -3.11 -4.43 5.89
CA ALA A 69 -2.23 -5.23 6.74
C ALA A 69 -3.05 -6.17 7.60
N ARG A 70 -2.63 -7.42 7.64
CA ARG A 70 -3.15 -8.40 8.58
C ARG A 70 -2.08 -8.70 9.61
N GLU A 71 -2.34 -8.36 10.85
CA GLU A 71 -1.42 -8.70 11.93
C GLU A 71 -1.42 -10.21 12.18
N ASP A 72 -0.29 -10.71 12.64
CA ASP A 72 -0.19 -12.09 13.09
C ASP A 72 -1.22 -12.34 14.21
N GLY A 73 -1.97 -13.42 14.08
CA GLY A 73 -3.01 -13.74 15.04
C GLY A 73 -4.34 -13.02 14.85
N ALA A 74 -4.45 -12.09 13.89
CA ALA A 74 -5.71 -11.45 13.60
C ALA A 74 -6.75 -12.46 13.06
N PHE A 75 -8.00 -12.25 13.44
CA PHE A 75 -9.09 -13.15 13.04
C PHE A 75 -9.29 -13.10 11.52
N LEU A 76 -9.22 -14.26 10.86
CA LEU A 76 -9.28 -14.33 9.40
C LEU A 76 -10.61 -13.84 8.85
N GLY A 77 -11.71 -14.09 9.54
CA GLY A 77 -13.04 -13.62 9.12
C GLY A 77 -13.17 -12.10 9.09
N SER A 78 -12.29 -11.35 9.75
CA SER A 78 -12.33 -9.90 9.77
C SER A 78 -11.56 -9.24 8.61
N ILE A 79 -10.94 -10.02 7.73
CA ILE A 79 -10.26 -9.47 6.54
C ILE A 79 -11.28 -8.75 5.64
N ASP A 80 -12.35 -9.42 5.31
CA ASP A 80 -13.42 -8.86 4.49
C ASP A 80 -14.17 -7.74 5.22
N ILE A 81 -14.43 -7.92 6.50
CA ILE A 81 -15.10 -6.92 7.34
C ILE A 81 -14.30 -5.62 7.41
N ALA A 82 -12.98 -5.69 7.56
CA ALA A 82 -12.13 -4.51 7.61
C ALA A 82 -12.25 -3.70 6.30
N GLN A 83 -12.23 -4.37 5.17
CA GLN A 83 -12.36 -3.71 3.86
C GLN A 83 -13.76 -3.10 3.68
N LYS A 84 -14.81 -3.77 4.09
CA LYS A 84 -16.18 -3.26 4.03
C LYS A 84 -16.38 -2.05 4.94
N LYS A 85 -15.82 -2.07 6.14
CA LYS A 85 -15.87 -0.94 7.06
C LYS A 85 -15.13 0.27 6.49
N ALA A 86 -13.96 0.06 5.92
CA ALA A 86 -13.21 1.14 5.28
C ALA A 86 -14.00 1.76 4.13
N LEU A 87 -14.65 0.95 3.31
CA LEU A 87 -15.48 1.41 2.20
C LEU A 87 -16.64 2.29 2.68
N THR A 88 -17.26 1.95 3.78
CA THR A 88 -18.40 2.73 4.32
C THR A 88 -17.95 3.97 5.08
N ALA A 89 -16.71 4.07 5.49
CA ALA A 89 -16.16 5.21 6.24
C ALA A 89 -15.63 6.34 5.35
N ARG A 90 -15.60 6.15 4.04
CA ARG A 90 -15.09 7.12 3.07
C ARG A 90 -15.97 8.36 2.96
#